data_63be46866c2d2b04bdc2bdd4e822436d
#
_entry.id   63be46866c2d2b04bdc2bdd4e822436d
#
_cell.length_a   1.000
_cell.length_b   1.000
_cell.length_c   1.000
_cell.angle_alpha   90.00
_cell.angle_beta   90.00
_cell.angle_gamma   90.00
#
_symmetry.space_group_name_H-M   'P 1'
#
loop_
_entity.id
_entity.type
_entity.pdbx_description
1 polymer ?
#
loop_
_entity_poly.entity_id
_entity_poly.type
_entity_poly.pdbx_seq_one_letter_code
_entity_poly.pdbx_strand_id
1 'polypeptide(L)'
;MKAIIEHEDKKYSVDLAKPIDISYPLVPGAITPKCFWAPNVEVEPVRAHGFVGSTAEGGDVNFYDVKFNPHGNGTHTECVGHIAKVQH
;
A
#
# COMPACT_ATOMS: atom_id res chain seq x y z
N MET A 1 -3.91 4.32 22.63
CA MET A 1 -2.88 5.23 23.19
C MET A 1 -3.14 6.63 22.67
N LYS A 2 -3.16 7.58 23.58
CA LYS A 2 -3.35 9.00 23.23
C LYS A 2 -2.01 9.73 23.30
N ALA A 3 -1.81 10.70 22.41
CA ALA A 3 -0.61 11.54 22.38
C ALA A 3 -1.00 13.01 22.19
N ILE A 4 -0.09 13.91 22.59
CA ILE A 4 -0.20 15.34 22.33
C ILE A 4 0.97 15.73 21.44
N ILE A 5 0.65 16.36 20.32
CA ILE A 5 1.63 16.87 19.36
C ILE A 5 1.62 18.39 19.45
N GLU A 6 2.80 18.99 19.62
CA GLU A 6 2.97 20.43 19.57
C GLU A 6 3.56 20.85 18.21
N HIS A 7 2.92 21.79 17.57
CA HIS A 7 3.38 22.36 16.30
C HIS A 7 2.93 23.81 16.18
N GLU A 8 3.87 24.72 15.92
CA GLU A 8 3.60 26.15 15.73
C GLU A 8 2.70 26.76 16.83
N ASP A 9 3.09 26.59 18.10
CA ASP A 9 2.38 27.06 19.30
C ASP A 9 0.98 26.47 19.52
N LYS A 10 0.61 25.46 18.74
CA LYS A 10 -0.65 24.70 18.90
C LYS A 10 -0.40 23.30 19.45
N LYS A 11 -1.36 22.84 20.22
CA LYS A 11 -1.38 21.46 20.75
C LYS A 11 -2.52 20.69 20.11
N TYR A 12 -2.20 19.48 19.63
CA TYR A 12 -3.16 18.56 19.01
C TYR A 12 -3.23 17.30 19.84
N SER A 13 -4.42 16.94 20.28
CA SER A 13 -4.66 15.64 20.93
C SER A 13 -5.02 14.61 19.87
N VAL A 14 -4.30 13.50 19.83
CA VAL A 14 -4.54 12.41 18.88
C VAL A 14 -4.79 11.10 19.61
N ASP A 15 -5.69 10.30 19.08
CA ASP A 15 -5.93 8.92 19.52
C ASP A 15 -5.35 7.95 18.50
N LEU A 16 -4.21 7.36 18.81
CA LEU A 16 -3.50 6.44 17.91
C LEU A 16 -4.26 5.13 17.65
N ALA A 17 -5.29 4.84 18.47
CA ALA A 17 -6.16 3.69 18.23
C ALA A 17 -7.31 3.99 17.24
N LYS A 18 -7.45 5.26 16.82
CA LYS A 18 -8.54 5.70 15.93
C LYS A 18 -7.99 6.51 14.75
N PRO A 19 -7.18 5.90 13.89
CA PRO A 19 -6.69 6.59 12.69
C PRO A 19 -7.84 6.89 11.73
N ILE A 20 -7.69 7.95 10.98
CA ILE A 20 -8.59 8.27 9.86
C ILE A 20 -7.90 7.80 8.59
N ASP A 21 -8.49 6.84 7.90
CA ASP A 21 -7.98 6.36 6.62
C ASP A 21 -8.40 7.33 5.51
N ILE A 22 -7.42 7.96 4.88
CA ILE A 22 -7.58 8.87 3.74
C ILE A 22 -7.07 8.23 2.44
N SER A 23 -6.73 6.95 2.47
CA SER A 23 -6.19 6.26 1.31
C SER A 23 -7.29 5.79 0.36
N TYR A 24 -6.94 5.73 -0.93
CA TYR A 24 -7.76 5.06 -1.93
C TYR A 24 -7.49 3.55 -1.87
N PRO A 25 -8.53 2.70 -1.80
CA PRO A 25 -8.34 1.26 -1.73
C PRO A 25 -7.59 0.72 -2.95
N LEU A 26 -6.60 -0.14 -2.72
CA LEU A 26 -5.95 -0.91 -3.77
C LEU A 26 -6.76 -2.18 -4.03
N VAL A 27 -7.36 -2.28 -5.20
CA VAL A 27 -8.18 -3.43 -5.61
C VAL A 27 -7.54 -4.07 -6.85
N PRO A 28 -7.33 -5.39 -6.86
CA PRO A 28 -6.81 -6.07 -8.04
C PRO A 28 -7.68 -5.84 -9.26
N GLY A 29 -7.04 -5.72 -10.43
CA GLY A 29 -7.73 -5.56 -11.69
C GLY A 29 -7.89 -4.10 -12.15
N ALA A 30 -8.82 -3.88 -13.07
CA ALA A 30 -8.91 -2.64 -13.84
C ALA A 30 -9.61 -1.46 -13.14
N ILE A 31 -10.25 -1.68 -11.99
CA ILE A 31 -11.00 -0.62 -11.29
C ILE A 31 -10.13 0.28 -10.41
N THR A 32 -8.94 -0.16 -10.04
CA THR A 32 -7.98 0.70 -9.34
C THR A 32 -7.42 1.75 -10.31
N PRO A 33 -7.23 3.00 -9.89
CA PRO A 33 -6.64 4.02 -10.73
C PRO A 33 -5.31 3.59 -11.37
N LYS A 34 -5.08 4.01 -12.59
CA LYS A 34 -3.86 3.77 -13.35
C LYS A 34 -3.42 5.07 -14.00
N CYS A 35 -2.50 5.78 -13.35
CA CYS A 35 -1.92 6.98 -13.91
C CYS A 35 -0.57 6.68 -14.55
N PHE A 36 -0.20 7.48 -15.53
CA PHE A 36 1.13 7.41 -16.16
C PHE A 36 1.52 6.00 -16.64
N TRP A 37 0.58 5.30 -17.28
CA TRP A 37 0.78 3.94 -17.83
C TRP A 37 1.11 2.87 -16.79
N ALA A 38 0.84 3.12 -15.51
CA ALA A 38 0.99 2.08 -14.49
C ALA A 38 0.08 0.88 -14.83
N PRO A 39 0.57 -0.35 -14.64
CA PRO A 39 -0.26 -1.54 -14.82
C PRO A 39 -1.33 -1.64 -13.73
N ASN A 40 -2.25 -2.59 -13.91
CA ASN A 40 -3.21 -2.93 -12.86
C ASN A 40 -2.50 -3.40 -11.59
N VAL A 41 -3.14 -3.20 -10.45
CA VAL A 41 -2.75 -3.88 -9.21
C VAL A 41 -2.97 -5.38 -9.39
N GLU A 42 -1.99 -6.17 -9.03
CA GLU A 42 -2.04 -7.63 -9.09
C GLU A 42 -1.87 -8.20 -7.68
N VAL A 43 -2.69 -9.19 -7.35
CA VAL A 43 -2.59 -9.94 -6.09
C VAL A 43 -2.74 -11.42 -6.44
N GLU A 44 -1.67 -12.19 -6.28
CA GLU A 44 -1.62 -13.58 -6.67
C GLU A 44 -1.01 -14.45 -5.57
N PRO A 45 -1.58 -15.65 -5.31
CA PRO A 45 -0.93 -16.59 -4.41
C PRO A 45 0.46 -16.97 -4.91
N VAL A 46 1.42 -17.06 -4.02
CA VAL A 46 2.73 -17.62 -4.35
C VAL A 46 2.58 -19.09 -4.71
N ARG A 47 3.11 -19.51 -5.85
CA ARG A 47 3.11 -20.91 -6.31
C ARG A 47 4.52 -21.28 -6.75
N ALA A 48 5.10 -22.28 -6.10
CA ALA A 48 6.42 -22.79 -6.46
C ALA A 48 6.63 -24.19 -5.86
N HIS A 49 7.25 -25.07 -6.62
CA HIS A 49 7.68 -26.38 -6.13
C HIS A 49 6.57 -27.19 -5.40
N GLY A 50 5.34 -27.14 -5.90
CA GLY A 50 4.19 -27.80 -5.26
C GLY A 50 3.57 -27.02 -4.10
N PHE A 51 4.18 -25.94 -3.66
CA PHE A 51 3.59 -25.02 -2.69
C PHE A 51 2.54 -24.13 -3.36
N VAL A 52 1.40 -23.93 -2.69
CA VAL A 52 0.40 -22.95 -3.08
C VAL A 52 0.00 -22.10 -1.87
N GLY A 53 0.17 -20.80 -1.98
CA GLY A 53 -0.17 -19.83 -0.94
C GLY A 53 -1.64 -19.43 -0.95
N SER A 54 -2.53 -20.41 -1.03
CA SER A 54 -3.97 -20.17 -1.00
C SER A 54 -4.67 -21.37 -0.36
N THR A 55 -5.33 -21.13 0.77
CA THR A 55 -6.15 -22.16 1.42
C THR A 55 -7.36 -22.54 0.58
N ALA A 56 -7.88 -21.61 -0.22
CA ALA A 56 -8.96 -21.89 -1.16
C ALA A 56 -8.56 -22.84 -2.28
N GLU A 57 -7.26 -22.93 -2.60
CA GLU A 57 -6.70 -23.84 -3.60
C GLU A 57 -6.05 -25.10 -2.98
N GLY A 58 -6.29 -25.33 -1.70
CA GLY A 58 -5.78 -26.52 -0.99
C GLY A 58 -4.41 -26.32 -0.31
N GLY A 59 -3.89 -25.10 -0.26
CA GLY A 59 -2.67 -24.79 0.49
C GLY A 59 -2.91 -24.70 2.00
N ASP A 60 -1.83 -24.80 2.75
CA ASP A 60 -1.88 -24.74 4.22
C ASP A 60 -2.01 -23.32 4.76
N VAL A 61 -1.60 -22.32 3.97
CA VAL A 61 -1.58 -20.90 4.36
C VAL A 61 -1.98 -20.00 3.21
N ASN A 62 -2.39 -18.78 3.55
CA ASN A 62 -2.55 -17.70 2.57
C ASN A 62 -1.27 -16.88 2.54
N PHE A 63 -0.61 -16.86 1.39
CA PHE A 63 0.68 -16.22 1.18
C PHE A 63 0.72 -15.67 -0.25
N TYR A 64 0.60 -14.33 -0.38
CA TYR A 64 0.35 -13.67 -1.66
C TYR A 64 1.45 -12.68 -2.00
N ASP A 65 1.77 -12.60 -3.27
CA ASP A 65 2.51 -11.48 -3.84
C ASP A 65 1.53 -10.35 -4.16
N VAL A 66 1.94 -9.12 -3.86
CA VAL A 66 1.20 -7.91 -4.21
C VAL A 66 2.09 -7.04 -5.07
N LYS A 67 1.62 -6.71 -6.27
CA LYS A 67 2.32 -5.84 -7.20
C LYS A 67 1.50 -4.60 -7.47
N PHE A 68 2.06 -3.45 -7.22
CA PHE A 68 1.44 -2.17 -7.50
C PHE A 68 2.48 -1.08 -7.70
N ASN A 69 2.08 0.00 -8.33
CA ASN A 69 2.89 1.20 -8.50
C ASN A 69 2.32 2.31 -7.62
N PRO A 70 3.03 2.76 -6.55
CA PRO A 70 2.50 3.80 -5.66
C PRO A 70 2.09 5.07 -6.38
N HIS A 71 2.87 5.54 -7.35
CA HIS A 71 2.60 6.78 -8.08
C HIS A 71 1.40 6.66 -9.03
N GLY A 72 1.16 5.47 -9.57
CA GLY A 72 0.12 5.26 -10.56
C GLY A 72 -1.17 4.66 -10.04
N ASN A 73 -1.13 3.93 -8.92
CA ASN A 73 -2.26 3.15 -8.45
C ASN A 73 -2.90 3.66 -7.16
N GLY A 74 -2.19 4.40 -6.32
CA GLY A 74 -2.71 4.65 -4.97
C GLY A 74 -2.30 5.95 -4.34
N THR A 75 -2.91 6.22 -3.20
CA THR A 75 -2.53 7.33 -2.33
C THR A 75 -1.12 7.08 -1.80
N HIS A 76 -0.25 8.06 -1.96
CA HIS A 76 1.16 7.95 -1.59
C HIS A 76 1.74 9.30 -1.19
N THR A 77 2.91 9.25 -0.58
CA THR A 77 3.73 10.43 -0.31
C THR A 77 4.92 10.44 -1.27
N GLU A 78 5.39 11.63 -1.57
CA GLU A 78 6.56 11.84 -2.42
C GLU A 78 7.76 12.26 -1.59
N CYS A 79 8.94 11.92 -2.06
CA CYS A 79 10.20 12.48 -1.57
C CYS A 79 11.00 13.06 -2.74
N VAL A 80 12.08 13.76 -2.43
CA VAL A 80 12.94 14.37 -3.47
C VAL A 80 13.53 13.32 -4.41
N GLY A 81 13.62 12.05 -3.98
CA GLY A 81 14.06 10.94 -4.82
C GLY A 81 13.24 10.76 -6.10
N HIS A 82 11.98 11.20 -6.10
CA HIS A 82 11.11 11.12 -7.27
C HIS A 82 11.65 11.92 -8.47
N ILE A 83 12.35 13.02 -8.23
CA ILE A 83 12.91 13.90 -9.26
C ILE A 83 14.44 13.97 -9.23
N ALA A 84 15.08 13.29 -8.30
CA ALA A 84 16.53 13.31 -8.17
C ALA A 84 17.20 12.59 -9.33
N LYS A 85 18.34 13.12 -9.78
CA LYS A 85 19.15 12.51 -10.85
C LYS A 85 20.03 11.36 -10.36
N VAL A 86 20.20 11.24 -9.06
CA VAL A 86 20.97 10.18 -8.41
C VAL A 86 20.01 9.26 -7.66
N GLN A 87 20.35 7.99 -7.59
CA GLN A 87 19.55 7.02 -6.84
C GLN A 87 19.71 7.24 -5.33
N HIS A 88 18.61 7.18 -4.61
CA HIS A 88 18.54 7.30 -3.15
C HIS A 88 18.02 6.01 -2.53
#